data_f17fdbc4ee1f7132f7058343158781fb
#
_entry.id   f17fdbc4ee1f7132f7058343158781fb
#
_cell.length_a   1.000
_cell.length_b   1.000
_cell.length_c   1.000
_cell.angle_alpha   90.00
_cell.angle_beta   90.00
_cell.angle_gamma   90.00
#
_symmetry.space_group_name_H-M   'P 1'
#
loop_
_entity.id
_entity.type
_entity.pdbx_description
1 polymer ?
#
loop_
_entity_poly.entity_id
_entity_poly.type
_entity_poly.pdbx_seq_one_letter_code
_entity_poly.pdbx_strand_id
1 'polypeptide(L)'
;RKVEGEDTAAMFRRFTAPVISALRSLGVEASLEGRNDLVISGRKFSGNAVCVHGGRVLQHGTLLFSASVADLSGALNTRPEKFIGKSVQSNRSRVTNISEHLPARHRSMSVEEFITYLQDHIADGTDTLRGYTAQEMAAIDRLRREKYSTWQWNYGNSPRYGLNQTRRFPWGFLEVSLDVSGGLIRSCSIRGDYFFTRPTEDVEQALTGLPHSHDAVLNALSALPLTDYFGPATADELAELFL
;
A
#
# COMPACT_ATOMS: atom_id res chain seq x y z
N ARG A 1 -16.73 -7.57 0.32
CA ARG A 1 -17.38 -6.26 0.25
C ARG A 1 -17.07 -5.46 1.51
N LYS A 2 -17.12 -4.13 1.43
CA LYS A 2 -17.05 -3.26 2.60
C LYS A 2 -18.28 -3.51 3.49
N VAL A 3 -18.06 -3.61 4.80
CA VAL A 3 -19.15 -3.67 5.78
C VAL A 3 -19.50 -2.23 6.13
N GLU A 4 -20.79 -1.95 6.23
CA GLU A 4 -21.28 -0.62 6.61
C GLU A 4 -20.80 -0.25 8.03
N GLY A 5 -20.30 0.98 8.21
CA GLY A 5 -19.73 1.43 9.47
C GLY A 5 -18.33 0.86 9.82
N GLU A 6 -17.75 -0.02 8.99
CA GLU A 6 -16.44 -0.58 9.24
C GLU A 6 -15.34 0.46 8.96
N ASP A 7 -14.56 0.78 9.98
CA ASP A 7 -13.37 1.64 9.86
C ASP A 7 -12.14 0.85 9.35
N THR A 8 -11.09 1.58 9.00
CA THR A 8 -9.86 1.00 8.47
C THR A 8 -9.20 0.02 9.46
N ALA A 9 -9.25 0.30 10.74
CA ALA A 9 -8.66 -0.59 11.76
C ALA A 9 -9.45 -1.90 11.89
N ALA A 10 -10.78 -1.85 11.80
CA ALA A 10 -11.62 -3.03 11.76
C ALA A 10 -11.37 -3.88 10.50
N MET A 11 -11.17 -3.23 9.34
CA MET A 11 -10.78 -3.93 8.12
C MET A 11 -9.47 -4.67 8.29
N PHE A 12 -8.42 -4.04 8.82
CA PHE A 12 -7.14 -4.71 9.08
C PHE A 12 -7.32 -5.90 10.02
N ARG A 13 -8.03 -5.74 11.14
CA ARG A 13 -8.31 -6.87 12.06
C ARG A 13 -9.00 -8.03 11.36
N ARG A 14 -10.03 -7.75 10.58
CA ARG A 14 -10.82 -8.77 9.87
C ARG A 14 -9.98 -9.54 8.85
N PHE A 15 -9.23 -8.84 8.03
CA PHE A 15 -8.46 -9.46 6.95
C PHE A 15 -7.17 -10.15 7.41
N THR A 16 -6.58 -9.70 8.52
CA THR A 16 -5.36 -10.34 9.05
C THR A 16 -5.66 -11.48 10.01
N ALA A 17 -6.87 -11.57 10.56
CA ALA A 17 -7.26 -12.62 11.51
C ALA A 17 -7.02 -14.05 10.98
N PRO A 18 -7.31 -14.41 9.71
CA PRO A 18 -7.04 -15.76 9.20
C PRO A 18 -5.54 -16.08 9.20
N VAL A 19 -4.68 -15.11 8.85
CA VAL A 19 -3.22 -15.29 8.87
C VAL A 19 -2.70 -15.48 10.30
N ILE A 20 -3.17 -14.67 11.25
CA ILE A 20 -2.83 -14.81 12.66
C ILE A 20 -3.28 -16.17 13.20
N SER A 21 -4.50 -16.62 12.84
CA SER A 21 -5.02 -17.92 13.22
C SER A 21 -4.15 -19.06 12.67
N ALA A 22 -3.78 -19.01 11.40
CA ALA A 22 -2.90 -19.98 10.76
C ALA A 22 -1.54 -20.08 11.47
N LEU A 23 -0.92 -18.95 11.77
CA LEU A 23 0.36 -18.89 12.49
C LEU A 23 0.25 -19.48 13.90
N ARG A 24 -0.83 -19.14 14.62
CA ARG A 24 -1.10 -19.72 15.95
C ARG A 24 -1.24 -21.24 15.90
N SER A 25 -1.90 -21.79 14.89
CA SER A 25 -2.03 -23.24 14.70
C SER A 25 -0.67 -23.91 14.41
N LEU A 26 0.29 -23.19 13.83
CA LEU A 26 1.69 -23.62 13.70
C LEU A 26 2.49 -23.48 15.00
N GLY A 27 1.93 -22.86 16.05
CA GLY A 27 2.62 -22.58 17.31
C GLY A 27 3.42 -21.27 17.31
N VAL A 28 3.07 -20.33 16.42
CA VAL A 28 3.70 -19.01 16.34
C VAL A 28 2.72 -17.95 16.85
N GLU A 29 3.06 -17.27 17.94
CA GLU A 29 2.24 -16.19 18.50
C GLU A 29 2.47 -14.89 17.70
N ALA A 30 1.48 -14.50 16.92
CA ALA A 30 1.47 -13.28 16.12
C ALA A 30 0.34 -12.36 16.55
N SER A 31 0.56 -11.05 16.41
CA SER A 31 -0.42 -10.01 16.71
C SER A 31 -0.42 -8.91 15.66
N LEU A 32 -1.56 -8.20 15.54
CA LEU A 32 -1.65 -6.94 14.81
C LEU A 32 -1.28 -5.80 15.74
N GLU A 33 -0.27 -5.03 15.39
CA GLU A 33 0.19 -3.89 16.19
C GLU A 33 0.27 -2.62 15.35
N GLY A 34 0.17 -1.48 16.05
CA GLY A 34 0.13 -0.19 15.39
C GLY A 34 -1.07 -0.07 14.45
N ARG A 35 -0.83 0.43 13.25
CA ARG A 35 -1.88 0.69 12.26
C ARG A 35 -2.15 -0.52 11.35
N ASN A 36 -1.08 -1.18 10.91
CA ASN A 36 -1.16 -2.15 9.82
C ASN A 36 -0.03 -3.21 9.81
N ASP A 37 0.68 -3.37 10.91
CA ASP A 37 1.81 -4.30 11.01
C ASP A 37 1.40 -5.59 11.73
N LEU A 38 1.83 -6.75 11.20
CA LEU A 38 1.82 -7.98 11.98
C LEU A 38 3.21 -8.23 12.55
N VAL A 39 3.22 -8.59 13.82
CA VAL A 39 4.46 -8.79 14.58
C VAL A 39 4.50 -10.13 15.29
N ILE A 40 5.72 -10.62 15.51
CA ILE A 40 6.05 -11.75 16.42
C ILE A 40 7.06 -11.21 17.40
N SER A 41 6.77 -11.29 18.70
CA SER A 41 7.64 -10.76 19.78
C SER A 41 8.04 -9.29 19.53
N GLY A 42 7.10 -8.44 19.10
CA GLY A 42 7.32 -7.03 18.81
C GLY A 42 8.14 -6.73 17.55
N ARG A 43 8.50 -7.74 16.75
CA ARG A 43 9.25 -7.59 15.50
C ARG A 43 8.33 -7.83 14.30
N LYS A 44 8.33 -6.90 13.34
CA LYS A 44 7.46 -6.94 12.16
C LYS A 44 7.86 -8.06 11.20
N PHE A 45 6.88 -8.85 10.77
CA PHE A 45 7.02 -9.83 9.69
C PHE A 45 6.07 -9.57 8.52
N SER A 46 5.12 -8.64 8.68
CA SER A 46 4.14 -8.29 7.65
C SER A 46 3.78 -6.82 7.72
N GLY A 47 3.67 -6.19 6.56
CA GLY A 47 3.04 -4.89 6.39
C GLY A 47 1.83 -5.02 5.49
N ASN A 48 0.74 -4.34 5.85
CA ASN A 48 -0.55 -4.47 5.18
C ASN A 48 -1.06 -3.12 4.67
N ALA A 49 -1.80 -3.14 3.58
CA ALA A 49 -2.49 -1.98 3.03
C ALA A 49 -3.92 -2.34 2.62
N VAL A 50 -4.79 -1.35 2.70
CA VAL A 50 -6.21 -1.47 2.35
C VAL A 50 -6.58 -0.37 1.38
N CYS A 51 -7.31 -0.74 0.33
CA CYS A 51 -7.94 0.18 -0.61
C CYS A 51 -9.43 -0.16 -0.71
N VAL A 52 -10.27 0.88 -0.70
CA VAL A 52 -11.73 0.73 -0.88
C VAL A 52 -12.11 1.36 -2.21
N HIS A 53 -12.72 0.58 -3.10
CA HIS A 53 -13.20 1.05 -4.40
C HIS A 53 -14.52 0.36 -4.76
N GLY A 54 -15.53 1.13 -5.19
CA GLY A 54 -16.83 0.61 -5.63
C GLY A 54 -17.53 -0.29 -4.60
N GLY A 55 -17.43 0.04 -3.31
CA GLY A 55 -18.01 -0.78 -2.22
C GLY A 55 -17.29 -2.12 -1.98
N ARG A 56 -16.15 -2.33 -2.59
CA ARG A 56 -15.27 -3.48 -2.38
C ARG A 56 -14.03 -3.06 -1.62
N VAL A 57 -13.47 -3.98 -0.85
CA VAL A 57 -12.21 -3.80 -0.13
C VAL A 57 -11.17 -4.69 -0.77
N LEU A 58 -10.06 -4.09 -1.19
CA LEU A 58 -8.82 -4.79 -1.51
C LEU A 58 -7.89 -4.64 -0.31
N GLN A 59 -7.50 -5.74 0.28
CA GLN A 59 -6.42 -5.79 1.28
C GLN A 59 -5.29 -6.62 0.70
N HIS A 60 -4.09 -6.11 0.79
CA HIS A 60 -2.88 -6.86 0.48
C HIS A 60 -1.84 -6.68 1.58
N GLY A 61 -0.94 -7.63 1.67
CA GLY A 61 0.16 -7.58 2.61
C GLY A 61 1.30 -8.50 2.15
N THR A 62 2.43 -8.31 2.77
CA THR A 62 3.61 -9.17 2.60
C THR A 62 3.76 -10.07 3.82
N LEU A 63 4.32 -11.26 3.64
CA LEU A 63 4.73 -12.15 4.73
C LEU A 63 6.22 -12.45 4.59
N LEU A 64 7.00 -12.09 5.59
CA LEU A 64 8.43 -12.35 5.64
C LEU A 64 8.63 -13.76 6.22
N PHE A 65 8.80 -14.77 5.36
CA PHE A 65 8.91 -16.15 5.80
C PHE A 65 10.37 -16.57 6.07
N SER A 66 11.25 -16.48 5.06
CA SER A 66 12.67 -16.87 5.15
C SER A 66 13.57 -15.98 4.29
N ALA A 67 13.24 -14.68 4.19
CA ALA A 67 14.01 -13.74 3.39
C ALA A 67 15.37 -13.41 4.04
N SER A 68 16.38 -13.12 3.22
CA SER A 68 17.63 -12.54 3.68
C SER A 68 17.40 -11.10 4.14
N VAL A 69 17.36 -10.87 5.45
CA VAL A 69 17.19 -9.51 6.01
C VAL A 69 18.37 -8.60 5.66
N ALA A 70 19.55 -9.17 5.43
CA ALA A 70 20.74 -8.44 5.00
C ALA A 70 20.56 -7.88 3.59
N ASP A 71 20.13 -8.73 2.64
CA ASP A 71 19.90 -8.34 1.24
C ASP A 71 18.72 -7.37 1.14
N LEU A 72 17.66 -7.60 1.91
CA LEU A 72 16.52 -6.68 2.01
C LEU A 72 16.98 -5.27 2.44
N SER A 73 17.81 -5.20 3.48
CA SER A 73 18.33 -3.90 3.97
C SER A 73 19.24 -3.22 2.96
N GLY A 74 20.01 -3.99 2.19
CA GLY A 74 20.90 -3.48 1.13
C GLY A 74 20.14 -3.00 -0.11
N ALA A 75 19.04 -3.67 -0.46
CA ALA A 75 18.22 -3.33 -1.61
C ALA A 75 17.29 -2.12 -1.38
N LEU A 76 16.89 -1.88 -0.13
CA LEU A 76 16.02 -0.76 0.22
C LEU A 76 16.82 0.52 0.39
N ASN A 77 16.86 1.35 -0.65
CA ASN A 77 17.34 2.73 -0.57
C ASN A 77 16.25 3.59 0.07
N THR A 78 16.26 3.68 1.40
CA THR A 78 15.25 4.42 2.15
C THR A 78 15.51 5.91 2.08
N ARG A 79 14.55 6.68 1.58
CA ARG A 79 14.63 8.13 1.53
C ARG A 79 14.78 8.69 2.96
N PRO A 80 15.66 9.68 3.19
CA PRO A 80 15.93 10.26 4.52
C PRO A 80 14.66 10.75 5.23
N GLU A 81 13.67 11.25 4.49
CA GLU A 81 12.42 11.81 5.00
C GLU A 81 11.56 10.79 5.75
N LYS A 82 11.71 9.50 5.50
CA LYS A 82 11.03 8.43 6.25
C LYS A 82 11.51 8.31 7.70
N PHE A 83 12.63 8.92 8.04
CA PHE A 83 13.28 8.81 9.35
C PHE A 83 13.19 10.07 10.21
N ILE A 84 12.66 11.17 9.68
CA ILE A 84 12.47 12.41 10.46
C ILE A 84 11.45 12.12 11.59
N GLY A 85 11.90 12.23 12.84
CA GLY A 85 11.05 12.03 14.03
C GLY A 85 10.98 10.60 14.59
N LYS A 86 11.72 9.63 14.03
CA LYS A 86 11.90 8.29 14.63
C LYS A 86 13.39 8.07 14.90
N SER A 87 13.75 7.72 16.14
CA SER A 87 15.10 7.26 16.44
C SER A 87 15.47 6.13 15.49
N VAL A 88 16.60 6.29 14.80
CA VAL A 88 17.11 5.32 13.81
C VAL A 88 17.57 4.07 14.55
N GLN A 89 16.62 3.19 14.87
CA GLN A 89 16.96 1.79 15.10
C GLN A 89 17.08 1.14 13.73
N SER A 90 18.18 0.44 13.49
CA SER A 90 18.46 -0.21 12.23
C SER A 90 17.25 -1.06 11.79
N ASN A 91 16.91 -1.05 10.48
CA ASN A 91 15.84 -1.87 9.92
C ASN A 91 15.96 -3.37 10.33
N ARG A 92 17.16 -3.84 10.59
CA ARG A 92 17.47 -5.20 11.08
C ARG A 92 16.82 -5.55 12.40
N SER A 93 16.74 -4.61 13.35
CA SER A 93 16.16 -4.88 14.68
C SER A 93 14.62 -4.86 14.69
N ARG A 94 14.00 -4.40 13.61
CA ARG A 94 12.54 -4.21 13.52
C ARG A 94 11.81 -5.32 12.79
N VAL A 95 12.49 -6.14 11.99
CA VAL A 95 11.87 -7.20 11.20
C VAL A 95 12.33 -8.58 11.62
N THR A 96 11.52 -9.59 11.35
CA THR A 96 11.83 -11.00 11.61
C THR A 96 11.19 -11.88 10.55
N ASN A 97 11.76 -13.07 10.32
CA ASN A 97 11.16 -14.09 9.50
C ASN A 97 10.24 -14.99 10.34
N ILE A 98 9.13 -15.43 9.76
CA ILE A 98 8.23 -16.40 10.37
C ILE A 98 8.95 -17.71 10.67
N SER A 99 9.82 -18.17 9.76
CA SER A 99 10.57 -19.43 9.88
C SER A 99 11.46 -19.50 11.12
N GLU A 100 11.94 -18.35 11.62
CA GLU A 100 12.76 -18.26 12.83
C GLU A 100 11.98 -18.63 14.10
N HIS A 101 10.65 -18.52 14.06
CA HIS A 101 9.75 -18.74 15.20
C HIS A 101 8.98 -20.06 15.10
N LEU A 102 9.18 -20.83 14.04
CA LEU A 102 8.54 -22.14 13.91
C LEU A 102 9.09 -23.13 14.96
N PRO A 103 8.21 -23.89 15.63
CA PRO A 103 8.65 -24.94 16.54
C PRO A 103 9.44 -26.03 15.79
N ALA A 104 10.22 -26.83 16.53
CA ALA A 104 11.16 -27.80 15.97
C ALA A 104 10.52 -28.72 14.91
N ARG A 105 9.25 -29.14 15.11
CA ARG A 105 8.51 -30.02 14.18
C ARG A 105 8.20 -29.37 12.81
N HIS A 106 8.28 -28.03 12.69
CA HIS A 106 8.00 -27.29 11.47
C HIS A 106 9.22 -26.48 10.96
N ARG A 107 10.37 -26.63 11.60
CA ARG A 107 11.57 -25.81 11.29
C ARG A 107 12.11 -26.01 9.87
N SER A 108 11.86 -27.16 9.26
CA SER A 108 12.27 -27.47 7.89
C SER A 108 11.23 -27.09 6.83
N MET A 109 10.11 -26.45 7.23
CA MET A 109 9.06 -26.04 6.31
C MET A 109 9.62 -25.07 5.24
N SER A 110 9.41 -25.41 3.98
CA SER A 110 9.75 -24.55 2.84
C SER A 110 8.74 -23.41 2.67
N VAL A 111 9.06 -22.43 1.85
CA VAL A 111 8.12 -21.33 1.54
C VAL A 111 6.90 -21.86 0.77
N GLU A 112 7.08 -22.83 -0.09
CA GLU A 112 6.01 -23.47 -0.86
C GLU A 112 5.04 -24.26 0.03
N GLU A 113 5.58 -25.01 1.00
CA GLU A 113 4.79 -25.73 2.00
C GLU A 113 4.01 -24.75 2.88
N PHE A 114 4.64 -23.61 3.25
CA PHE A 114 3.96 -22.57 4.02
C PHE A 114 2.84 -21.89 3.23
N ILE A 115 3.04 -21.62 1.94
CA ILE A 115 1.99 -21.07 1.06
C ILE A 115 0.81 -22.03 0.98
N THR A 116 1.06 -23.31 0.74
CA THR A 116 0.02 -24.36 0.68
C THR A 116 -0.73 -24.43 2.00
N TYR A 117 -0.01 -24.46 3.13
CA TYR A 117 -0.61 -24.48 4.45
C TYR A 117 -1.53 -23.27 4.69
N LEU A 118 -1.09 -22.06 4.30
CA LEU A 118 -1.91 -20.85 4.42
C LEU A 118 -3.16 -20.90 3.54
N GLN A 119 -3.03 -21.39 2.30
CA GLN A 119 -4.16 -21.55 1.38
C GLN A 119 -5.22 -22.48 1.97
N ASP A 120 -4.81 -23.64 2.45
CA ASP A 120 -5.71 -24.63 3.05
C ASP A 120 -6.39 -24.09 4.31
N HIS A 121 -5.65 -23.37 5.16
CA HIS A 121 -6.19 -22.79 6.38
C HIS A 121 -7.19 -21.65 6.11
N ILE A 122 -6.91 -20.80 5.12
CA ILE A 122 -7.76 -19.66 4.76
C ILE A 122 -8.98 -20.11 3.97
N ALA A 123 -8.85 -21.13 3.13
CA ALA A 123 -9.95 -21.69 2.36
C ALA A 123 -10.98 -22.45 3.22
N ASP A 124 -10.65 -22.74 4.48
CA ASP A 124 -11.52 -23.41 5.45
C ASP A 124 -12.16 -24.70 4.90
N GLY A 125 -11.34 -25.52 4.20
CA GLY A 125 -11.77 -26.76 3.59
C GLY A 125 -12.73 -26.63 2.40
N THR A 126 -13.02 -25.42 1.96
CA THR A 126 -13.79 -25.21 0.73
C THR A 126 -12.88 -25.39 -0.48
N ASP A 127 -13.20 -26.32 -1.37
CA ASP A 127 -12.48 -26.53 -2.64
C ASP A 127 -12.81 -25.41 -3.63
N THR A 128 -12.31 -24.21 -3.30
CA THR A 128 -12.47 -22.99 -4.10
C THR A 128 -11.30 -22.74 -5.03
N LEU A 129 -10.20 -23.51 -4.88
CA LEU A 129 -9.02 -23.38 -5.72
C LEU A 129 -9.27 -24.11 -7.05
N ARG A 130 -9.25 -23.36 -8.13
CA ARG A 130 -9.32 -23.90 -9.49
C ARG A 130 -8.25 -23.31 -10.37
N GLY A 131 -7.82 -24.04 -11.37
CA GLY A 131 -6.99 -23.49 -12.45
C GLY A 131 -7.78 -22.53 -13.35
N TYR A 132 -7.07 -21.75 -14.12
CA TYR A 132 -7.68 -20.93 -15.16
C TYR A 132 -8.14 -21.78 -16.34
N THR A 133 -9.30 -21.45 -16.90
CA THR A 133 -9.77 -22.02 -18.16
C THR A 133 -8.92 -21.54 -19.34
N ALA A 134 -8.97 -22.24 -20.47
CA ALA A 134 -8.27 -21.82 -21.67
C ALA A 134 -8.70 -20.40 -22.14
N GLN A 135 -9.98 -20.05 -21.98
CA GLN A 135 -10.49 -18.73 -22.30
C GLN A 135 -9.92 -17.65 -21.37
N GLU A 136 -9.83 -17.92 -20.08
CA GLU A 136 -9.23 -17.00 -19.10
C GLU A 136 -7.73 -16.84 -19.36
N MET A 137 -7.01 -17.91 -19.68
CA MET A 137 -5.60 -17.84 -20.05
C MET A 137 -5.37 -17.02 -21.30
N ALA A 138 -6.21 -17.17 -22.32
CA ALA A 138 -6.15 -16.34 -23.53
C ALA A 138 -6.44 -14.86 -23.22
N ALA A 139 -7.37 -14.55 -22.33
CA ALA A 139 -7.66 -13.18 -21.89
C ALA A 139 -6.51 -12.56 -21.11
N ILE A 140 -5.89 -13.32 -20.21
CA ILE A 140 -4.69 -12.91 -19.44
C ILE A 140 -3.55 -12.60 -20.41
N ASP A 141 -3.27 -13.49 -21.37
CA ASP A 141 -2.19 -13.30 -22.34
C ASP A 141 -2.44 -12.10 -23.26
N ARG A 142 -3.69 -11.85 -23.64
CA ARG A 142 -4.06 -10.63 -24.36
C ARG A 142 -3.76 -9.38 -23.54
N LEU A 143 -4.19 -9.31 -22.27
CA LEU A 143 -3.90 -8.18 -21.39
C LEU A 143 -2.38 -7.99 -21.20
N ARG A 144 -1.64 -9.07 -21.08
CA ARG A 144 -0.18 -9.01 -21.01
C ARG A 144 0.39 -8.31 -22.26
N ARG A 145 0.02 -8.74 -23.46
CA ARG A 145 0.54 -8.17 -24.71
C ARG A 145 0.08 -6.74 -24.95
N GLU A 146 -1.21 -6.47 -24.77
CA GLU A 146 -1.83 -5.19 -25.16
C GLU A 146 -1.59 -4.08 -24.15
N LYS A 147 -1.29 -4.41 -22.89
CA LYS A 147 -1.13 -3.46 -21.81
C LYS A 147 0.18 -3.65 -21.04
N TYR A 148 0.28 -4.72 -20.26
CA TYR A 148 1.31 -4.83 -19.23
C TYR A 148 2.74 -5.04 -19.74
N SER A 149 2.94 -5.56 -20.97
CA SER A 149 4.26 -5.66 -21.60
C SER A 149 4.60 -4.46 -22.51
N THR A 150 3.71 -3.47 -22.60
CA THR A 150 3.96 -2.31 -23.46
C THR A 150 4.91 -1.32 -22.80
N TRP A 151 5.72 -0.63 -23.63
CA TRP A 151 6.56 0.47 -23.17
C TRP A 151 5.70 1.59 -22.54
N GLN A 152 4.55 1.87 -23.16
CA GLN A 152 3.63 2.91 -22.70
C GLN A 152 3.16 2.68 -21.25
N TRP A 153 2.79 1.43 -20.91
CA TRP A 153 2.39 1.09 -19.54
C TRP A 153 3.55 1.19 -18.55
N ASN A 154 4.73 0.69 -18.93
CA ASN A 154 5.85 0.59 -17.98
C ASN A 154 6.62 1.91 -17.81
N TYR A 155 6.68 2.75 -18.85
CA TYR A 155 7.52 3.94 -18.90
C TYR A 155 6.85 5.16 -19.52
N GLY A 156 6.08 4.97 -20.60
CA GLY A 156 5.59 6.07 -21.43
C GLY A 156 4.50 6.93 -20.78
N ASN A 157 3.80 6.40 -19.78
CA ASN A 157 2.78 7.14 -19.03
C ASN A 157 3.38 7.97 -17.87
N SER A 158 4.69 8.10 -17.79
CA SER A 158 5.35 8.96 -16.80
C SER A 158 5.52 10.36 -17.40
N PRO A 159 4.66 11.34 -17.07
CA PRO A 159 4.78 12.71 -17.57
C PRO A 159 6.09 13.34 -17.09
N ARG A 160 6.61 14.31 -17.86
CA ARG A 160 7.71 15.13 -17.41
C ARG A 160 7.12 16.28 -16.60
N TYR A 161 7.31 16.22 -15.30
CA TYR A 161 6.87 17.28 -14.39
C TYR A 161 8.01 18.28 -14.17
N GLY A 162 7.67 19.59 -14.23
CA GLY A 162 8.61 20.67 -13.95
C GLY A 162 8.77 20.97 -12.47
N LEU A 163 7.75 20.65 -11.66
CA LEU A 163 7.74 20.86 -10.21
C LEU A 163 7.48 19.51 -9.50
N ASN A 164 8.32 19.19 -8.53
CA ASN A 164 8.14 18.02 -7.69
C ASN A 164 8.32 18.43 -6.23
N GLN A 165 7.27 18.24 -5.44
CA GLN A 165 7.25 18.54 -4.02
C GLN A 165 6.95 17.27 -3.22
N THR A 166 7.60 17.17 -2.07
CA THR A 166 7.36 16.02 -1.15
C THR A 166 7.17 16.57 0.27
N ARG A 167 6.18 16.00 0.99
CA ARG A 167 5.96 16.38 2.37
C ARG A 167 5.47 15.19 3.20
N ARG A 168 5.99 15.11 4.42
CA ARG A 168 5.51 14.17 5.42
C ARG A 168 4.55 14.86 6.36
N PHE A 169 3.37 14.27 6.48
CA PHE A 169 2.33 14.66 7.41
C PHE A 169 2.21 13.63 8.54
N PRO A 170 1.55 13.94 9.66
CA PRO A 170 1.30 12.96 10.72
C PRO A 170 0.49 11.74 10.25
N TRP A 171 -0.33 11.92 9.22
CA TRP A 171 -1.22 10.92 8.64
C TRP A 171 -0.64 10.19 7.42
N GLY A 172 0.47 10.65 6.84
CA GLY A 172 1.05 9.99 5.66
C GLY A 172 2.21 10.76 5.04
N PHE A 173 2.62 10.32 3.87
CA PHE A 173 3.63 10.95 3.03
C PHE A 173 3.03 11.23 1.66
N LEU A 174 3.17 12.45 1.16
CA LEU A 174 2.76 12.84 -0.18
C LEU A 174 3.96 13.26 -1.03
N GLU A 175 3.86 12.91 -2.29
CA GLU A 175 4.68 13.37 -3.39
C GLU A 175 3.74 13.94 -4.45
N VAL A 176 3.90 15.22 -4.74
CA VAL A 176 3.12 15.94 -5.77
C VAL A 176 4.06 16.30 -6.90
N SER A 177 3.64 16.00 -8.11
CA SER A 177 4.34 16.32 -9.34
C SER A 177 3.43 17.17 -10.23
N LEU A 178 3.87 18.35 -10.62
CA LEU A 178 3.11 19.30 -11.44
C LEU A 178 3.87 19.64 -12.72
N ASP A 179 3.17 19.65 -13.85
CA ASP A 179 3.58 20.38 -15.05
C ASP A 179 2.86 21.73 -15.07
N VAL A 180 3.61 22.81 -14.98
CA VAL A 180 3.08 24.17 -14.98
C VAL A 180 3.61 24.90 -16.22
N SER A 181 2.70 25.38 -17.04
CA SER A 181 3.04 26.13 -18.26
C SER A 181 2.06 27.27 -18.47
N GLY A 182 2.61 28.46 -18.75
CA GLY A 182 1.82 29.68 -18.90
C GLY A 182 1.04 30.07 -17.64
N GLY A 183 1.56 29.75 -16.45
CA GLY A 183 0.92 30.01 -15.16
C GLY A 183 -0.27 29.11 -14.85
N LEU A 184 -0.51 28.06 -15.65
CA LEU A 184 -1.57 27.08 -15.45
C LEU A 184 -1.00 25.69 -15.16
N ILE A 185 -1.68 24.95 -14.27
CA ILE A 185 -1.39 23.53 -14.00
C ILE A 185 -1.87 22.72 -15.20
N ARG A 186 -0.95 22.15 -15.98
CA ARG A 186 -1.24 21.36 -17.18
C ARG A 186 -1.49 19.89 -16.85
N SER A 187 -0.77 19.39 -15.86
CA SER A 187 -1.01 18.06 -15.28
C SER A 187 -0.57 18.03 -13.82
N CYS A 188 -1.22 17.17 -13.06
CA CYS A 188 -0.95 16.92 -11.66
C CYS A 188 -0.88 15.42 -11.44
N SER A 189 0.04 14.98 -10.60
CA SER A 189 0.09 13.61 -10.11
C SER A 189 0.37 13.59 -8.62
N ILE A 190 -0.43 12.86 -7.87
CA ILE A 190 -0.33 12.71 -6.42
C ILE A 190 0.01 11.27 -6.11
N ARG A 191 1.14 11.05 -5.44
CA ARG A 191 1.61 9.73 -5.01
C ARG A 191 1.98 9.79 -3.53
N GLY A 192 2.09 8.64 -2.90
CA GLY A 192 2.56 8.63 -1.52
C GLY A 192 2.20 7.37 -0.74
N ASP A 193 2.38 7.50 0.58
CA ASP A 193 2.05 6.45 1.56
C ASP A 193 1.00 7.02 2.53
N TYR A 194 -0.26 6.87 2.18
CA TYR A 194 -1.43 7.35 2.93
C TYR A 194 -2.64 6.44 2.71
N PHE A 195 -3.62 6.53 3.59
CA PHE A 195 -4.86 5.76 3.47
C PHE A 195 -5.98 6.62 2.91
N PHE A 196 -6.69 6.10 1.94
CA PHE A 196 -7.77 6.76 1.24
C PHE A 196 -8.97 5.81 1.02
N THR A 197 -10.13 6.38 0.86
CA THR A 197 -11.37 5.67 0.49
C THR A 197 -11.82 5.99 -0.94
N ARG A 198 -11.27 7.07 -1.52
CA ARG A 198 -11.47 7.49 -2.90
C ARG A 198 -10.13 7.69 -3.60
N PRO A 199 -10.03 7.38 -4.90
CA PRO A 199 -8.82 7.59 -5.68
C PRO A 199 -8.50 9.09 -5.83
N THR A 200 -7.21 9.44 -5.84
CA THR A 200 -6.75 10.84 -5.89
C THR A 200 -6.84 11.46 -7.28
N GLU A 201 -7.18 10.69 -8.29
CA GLU A 201 -7.41 11.18 -9.66
C GLU A 201 -8.49 12.27 -9.71
N ASP A 202 -9.49 12.24 -8.83
CA ASP A 202 -10.51 13.29 -8.72
C ASP A 202 -9.86 14.64 -8.31
N VAL A 203 -8.89 14.59 -7.37
CA VAL A 203 -8.14 15.77 -6.91
C VAL A 203 -7.21 16.28 -8.02
N GLU A 204 -6.51 15.38 -8.69
CA GLU A 204 -5.62 15.70 -9.81
C GLU A 204 -6.38 16.40 -10.96
N GLN A 205 -7.58 15.90 -11.27
CA GLN A 205 -8.47 16.50 -12.27
C GLN A 205 -8.97 17.87 -11.83
N ALA A 206 -9.37 18.03 -10.58
CA ALA A 206 -9.87 19.30 -10.05
C ALA A 206 -8.83 20.42 -10.10
N LEU A 207 -7.54 20.08 -10.00
CA LEU A 207 -6.43 21.03 -10.06
C LEU A 207 -5.97 21.31 -11.49
N THR A 208 -6.20 20.40 -12.41
CA THR A 208 -5.74 20.54 -13.81
C THR A 208 -6.48 21.67 -14.53
N GLY A 209 -5.75 22.54 -15.18
CA GLY A 209 -6.28 23.71 -15.89
C GLY A 209 -6.40 24.98 -15.04
N LEU A 210 -6.24 24.87 -13.73
CA LEU A 210 -6.30 26.04 -12.83
C LEU A 210 -5.03 26.90 -12.91
N PRO A 211 -5.14 28.20 -12.55
CA PRO A 211 -3.96 29.00 -12.26
C PRO A 211 -3.11 28.36 -11.16
N HIS A 212 -1.80 28.31 -11.38
CA HIS A 212 -0.85 27.87 -10.36
C HIS A 212 -0.64 28.97 -9.34
N SER A 213 -1.62 29.17 -8.48
CA SER A 213 -1.62 30.17 -7.41
C SER A 213 -2.25 29.59 -6.16
N HIS A 214 -1.83 30.09 -5.00
CA HIS A 214 -2.29 29.65 -3.69
C HIS A 214 -3.84 29.66 -3.61
N ASP A 215 -4.46 30.78 -3.96
CA ASP A 215 -5.90 30.95 -3.83
C ASP A 215 -6.69 29.99 -4.73
N ALA A 216 -6.23 29.77 -5.98
CA ALA A 216 -6.89 28.85 -6.90
C ALA A 216 -6.79 27.40 -6.42
N VAL A 217 -5.62 26.98 -5.96
CA VAL A 217 -5.38 25.64 -5.41
C VAL A 217 -6.18 25.45 -4.11
N LEU A 218 -6.12 26.40 -3.18
CA LEU A 218 -6.83 26.34 -1.90
C LEU A 218 -8.36 26.24 -2.11
N ASN A 219 -8.91 27.05 -3.00
CA ASN A 219 -10.34 27.03 -3.30
C ASN A 219 -10.78 25.68 -3.90
N ALA A 220 -10.00 25.13 -4.83
CA ALA A 220 -10.30 23.83 -5.43
C ALA A 220 -10.24 22.70 -4.41
N LEU A 221 -9.21 22.68 -3.55
CA LEU A 221 -9.07 21.67 -2.50
C LEU A 221 -10.19 21.78 -1.46
N SER A 222 -10.59 23.02 -1.08
CA SER A 222 -11.67 23.26 -0.11
C SER A 222 -13.04 22.80 -0.60
N ALA A 223 -13.23 22.67 -1.91
CA ALA A 223 -14.48 22.17 -2.50
C ALA A 223 -14.58 20.61 -2.50
N LEU A 224 -13.49 19.92 -2.13
CA LEU A 224 -13.43 18.46 -2.15
C LEU A 224 -13.57 17.86 -0.74
N PRO A 225 -14.14 16.66 -0.60
CA PRO A 225 -14.17 15.94 0.67
C PRO A 225 -12.77 15.33 0.95
N LEU A 226 -11.80 16.16 1.35
CA LEU A 226 -10.40 15.79 1.50
C LEU A 226 -10.18 14.60 2.44
N THR A 227 -11.08 14.41 3.41
CA THR A 227 -11.05 13.27 4.33
C THR A 227 -11.19 11.92 3.63
N ASP A 228 -11.83 11.89 2.47
CA ASP A 228 -11.96 10.66 1.67
C ASP A 228 -10.68 10.31 0.91
N TYR A 229 -9.84 11.31 0.63
CA TYR A 229 -8.61 11.17 -0.14
C TYR A 229 -7.37 11.06 0.73
N PHE A 230 -7.30 11.84 1.82
CA PHE A 230 -6.07 11.99 2.61
C PHE A 230 -6.30 11.84 4.12
N GLY A 231 -7.46 11.34 4.55
CA GLY A 231 -7.80 11.25 5.96
C GLY A 231 -7.93 12.64 6.59
N PRO A 232 -7.24 12.94 7.72
CA PRO A 232 -7.46 14.18 8.47
C PRO A 232 -6.78 15.43 7.86
N ALA A 233 -6.44 15.41 6.56
CA ALA A 233 -5.79 16.54 5.90
C ALA A 233 -6.71 17.74 5.75
N THR A 234 -6.16 18.94 5.89
CA THR A 234 -6.84 20.21 5.61
C THR A 234 -6.42 20.77 4.25
N ALA A 235 -7.27 21.62 3.67
CA ALA A 235 -6.96 22.27 2.38
C ALA A 235 -5.73 23.20 2.50
N ASP A 236 -5.58 23.90 3.62
CA ASP A 236 -4.45 24.79 3.87
C ASP A 236 -3.12 24.03 3.94
N GLU A 237 -3.08 22.89 4.66
CA GLU A 237 -1.88 22.05 4.74
C GLU A 237 -1.46 21.50 3.38
N LEU A 238 -2.44 21.14 2.54
CA LEU A 238 -2.19 20.59 1.22
C LEU A 238 -1.83 21.67 0.20
N ALA A 239 -2.48 22.84 0.23
CA ALA A 239 -2.26 23.91 -0.76
C ALA A 239 -0.78 24.31 -0.86
N GLU A 240 -0.08 24.38 0.27
CA GLU A 240 1.37 24.68 0.30
C GLU A 240 2.23 23.65 -0.44
N LEU A 241 1.76 22.40 -0.59
CA LEU A 241 2.51 21.35 -1.28
C LEU A 241 2.38 21.45 -2.80
N PHE A 242 1.38 22.16 -3.29
CA PHE A 242 1.13 22.34 -4.73
C PHE A 242 1.73 23.64 -5.29
N LEU A 243 2.53 24.34 -4.52
CA LEU A 243 3.21 25.58 -4.87
C LEU A 243 4.74 25.41 -4.88
#